data_2c237d459591e1922c124f09154aec90
#
_entry.id   2c237d459591e1922c124f09154aec90
#
_cell.length_a   1.000
_cell.length_b   1.000
_cell.length_c   1.000
_cell.angle_alpha   90.00
_cell.angle_beta   90.00
_cell.angle_gamma   90.00
#
_symmetry.space_group_name_H-M   'P 1'
#
loop_
_entity.id
_entity.type
_entity.pdbx_description
1 polymer ?
#
loop_
_entity_poly.entity_id
_entity_poly.type
_entity_poly.pdbx_seq_one_letter_code
_entity_poly.pdbx_strand_id
1 'polypeptide(L)'
;MRLSTETMIARLRDTSDGDTLGGRIWRARDAANLSTKELADQLGVRVETIAAWERDRAEPRTNRLFMLAGVLGVTPAWLIAGLGRAPDADAIDDEKDGLREQLALVKKLHEQTGKAIAALEMELNRVQQNIR
;
A
#
# COMPACT_ATOMS: atom_id res chain seq x y z
N MET A 1 -10.65 -4.77 5.15
CA MET A 1 -10.83 -5.48 3.87
C MET A 1 -9.47 -5.90 3.34
N ARG A 2 -9.27 -7.18 3.15
CA ARG A 2 -8.00 -7.69 2.62
C ARG A 2 -7.91 -7.40 1.13
N LEU A 3 -6.83 -6.76 0.72
CA LEU A 3 -6.53 -6.55 -0.69
C LEU A 3 -6.21 -7.90 -1.35
N SER A 4 -6.68 -8.10 -2.58
CA SER A 4 -6.29 -9.28 -3.35
C SER A 4 -4.78 -9.27 -3.62
N THR A 5 -4.18 -10.43 -3.83
CA THR A 5 -2.76 -10.55 -4.16
C THR A 5 -2.40 -9.74 -5.41
N GLU A 6 -3.30 -9.69 -6.38
CA GLU A 6 -3.13 -8.88 -7.59
C GLU A 6 -3.05 -7.38 -7.29
N THR A 7 -3.90 -6.89 -6.37
CA THR A 7 -3.87 -5.50 -5.95
C THR A 7 -2.59 -5.17 -5.19
N MET A 8 -2.09 -6.09 -4.37
CA MET A 8 -0.81 -5.93 -3.67
C MET A 8 0.37 -5.90 -4.64
N ILE A 9 0.38 -6.80 -5.63
CA ILE A 9 1.42 -6.84 -6.67
C ILE A 9 1.37 -5.58 -7.52
N ALA A 10 0.17 -5.10 -7.88
CA ALA A 10 0.00 -3.85 -8.61
C ALA A 10 0.55 -2.66 -7.80
N ARG A 11 0.29 -2.60 -6.49
CA ARG A 11 0.84 -1.56 -5.60
C ARG A 11 2.35 -1.63 -5.47
N LEU A 12 2.94 -2.82 -5.43
CA LEU A 12 4.40 -3.00 -5.39
C LEU A 12 5.07 -2.58 -6.70
N ARG A 13 4.40 -2.78 -7.82
CA ARG A 13 4.86 -2.28 -9.13
C ARG A 13 4.70 -0.77 -9.26
N ASP A 14 3.72 -0.22 -8.57
CA ASP A 14 3.36 1.20 -8.64
C ASP A 14 4.26 2.11 -7.78
N THR A 15 5.13 1.54 -6.96
CA THR A 15 6.10 2.34 -6.19
C THR A 15 7.10 3.10 -7.05
N SER A 16 7.32 2.67 -8.30
CA SER A 16 8.14 3.41 -9.25
C SER A 16 7.35 4.52 -9.97
N ASP A 17 6.06 4.33 -10.16
CA ASP A 17 5.19 5.32 -10.82
C ASP A 17 4.69 6.39 -9.85
N GLY A 18 4.75 6.14 -8.54
CA GLY A 18 4.33 7.09 -7.49
C GLY A 18 5.23 8.34 -7.37
N ASP A 19 6.39 8.35 -8.05
CA ASP A 19 7.30 9.49 -8.07
C ASP A 19 6.96 10.50 -9.15
N THR A 20 6.00 10.21 -10.04
CA THR A 20 5.54 11.14 -11.05
C THR A 20 4.32 11.92 -10.58
N LEU A 21 4.08 13.07 -11.18
CA LEU A 21 2.87 13.86 -10.91
C LEU A 21 1.61 13.05 -11.21
N GLY A 22 1.56 12.36 -12.33
CA GLY A 22 0.42 11.51 -12.69
C GLY A 22 0.19 10.37 -11.71
N GLY A 23 1.24 9.73 -11.26
CA GLY A 23 1.18 8.69 -10.24
C GLY A 23 0.65 9.23 -8.90
N ARG A 24 1.06 10.42 -8.50
CA ARG A 24 0.56 11.08 -7.29
C ARG A 24 -0.92 11.47 -7.41
N ILE A 25 -1.35 11.96 -8.56
CA ILE A 25 -2.77 12.25 -8.83
C ILE A 25 -3.61 10.99 -8.67
N TRP A 26 -3.19 9.90 -9.29
CA TRP A 26 -3.86 8.61 -9.18
C TRP A 26 -3.92 8.13 -7.72
N ARG A 27 -2.81 8.19 -7.01
CA ARG A 27 -2.70 7.76 -5.61
C ARG A 27 -3.63 8.56 -4.70
N ALA A 28 -3.69 9.87 -4.86
CA ALA A 28 -4.57 10.73 -4.09
C ALA A 28 -6.05 10.49 -4.42
N ARG A 29 -6.37 10.27 -5.69
CA ARG A 29 -7.73 9.93 -6.12
C ARG A 29 -8.19 8.60 -5.53
N ASP A 30 -7.35 7.58 -5.58
CA ASP A 30 -7.63 6.27 -5.00
C ASP A 30 -7.83 6.37 -3.49
N ALA A 31 -6.97 7.09 -2.79
CA ALA A 31 -7.08 7.32 -1.35
C ALA A 31 -8.37 8.06 -0.96
N ALA A 32 -8.87 8.93 -1.82
CA ALA A 32 -10.13 9.66 -1.63
C ALA A 32 -11.36 8.86 -2.06
N ASN A 33 -11.20 7.65 -2.58
CA ASN A 33 -12.27 6.80 -3.11
C ASN A 33 -13.08 7.47 -4.24
N LEU A 34 -12.42 8.30 -5.03
CA LEU A 34 -13.05 8.97 -6.18
C LEU A 34 -12.81 8.18 -7.46
N SER A 35 -13.85 8.02 -8.27
CA SER A 35 -13.70 7.54 -9.64
C SER A 35 -13.09 8.64 -10.53
N THR A 36 -12.55 8.26 -11.67
CA THR A 36 -12.06 9.21 -12.68
C THR A 36 -13.16 10.17 -13.10
N LYS A 37 -14.37 9.65 -13.26
CA LYS A 37 -15.55 10.45 -13.63
C LYS A 37 -15.93 11.46 -12.56
N GLU A 38 -15.96 11.03 -11.29
CA GLU A 38 -16.26 11.91 -10.16
C GLU A 38 -15.25 13.04 -10.05
N LEU A 39 -13.98 12.74 -10.20
CA LEU A 39 -12.92 13.76 -10.18
C LEU A 39 -13.05 14.71 -11.37
N ALA A 40 -13.29 14.19 -12.57
CA ALA A 40 -13.51 14.99 -13.77
C ALA A 40 -14.71 15.95 -13.61
N ASP A 41 -15.82 15.45 -13.07
CA ASP A 41 -17.01 16.26 -12.83
C ASP A 41 -16.74 17.39 -11.82
N GLN A 42 -16.01 17.10 -10.74
CA GLN A 42 -15.67 18.11 -9.74
C GLN A 42 -14.73 19.21 -10.26
N LEU A 43 -13.85 18.86 -11.20
CA LEU A 43 -12.92 19.81 -11.81
C LEU A 43 -13.47 20.49 -13.05
N GLY A 44 -14.59 20.01 -13.60
CA GLY A 44 -15.14 20.52 -14.84
C GLY A 44 -14.29 20.20 -16.06
N VAL A 45 -13.63 19.05 -16.06
CA VAL A 45 -12.80 18.55 -17.17
C VAL A 45 -13.35 17.21 -17.67
N ARG A 46 -12.81 16.74 -18.78
CA ARG A 46 -13.19 15.44 -19.36
C ARG A 46 -12.48 14.31 -18.63
N VAL A 47 -13.10 13.13 -18.61
CA VAL A 47 -12.51 11.90 -18.05
C VAL A 47 -11.17 11.57 -18.74
N GLU A 48 -11.09 11.76 -20.05
CA GLU A 48 -9.87 11.56 -20.84
C GLU A 48 -8.73 12.47 -20.41
N THR A 49 -9.07 13.67 -19.94
CA THR A 49 -8.08 14.62 -19.41
C THR A 49 -7.48 14.10 -18.11
N ILE A 50 -8.30 13.60 -17.21
CA ILE A 50 -7.82 12.97 -15.95
C ILE A 50 -6.93 11.76 -16.29
N ALA A 51 -7.39 10.89 -17.18
CA ALA A 51 -6.63 9.72 -17.59
C ALA A 51 -5.26 10.10 -18.20
N ALA A 52 -5.21 11.14 -19.01
CA ALA A 52 -3.96 11.64 -19.60
C ALA A 52 -3.01 12.17 -18.52
N TRP A 53 -3.50 12.90 -17.53
CA TRP A 53 -2.70 13.39 -16.41
C TRP A 53 -2.13 12.24 -15.57
N GLU A 54 -2.96 11.26 -15.23
CA GLU A 54 -2.53 10.11 -14.43
C GLU A 54 -1.48 9.24 -15.12
N ARG A 55 -1.47 9.22 -16.46
CA ARG A 55 -0.50 8.48 -17.26
C ARG A 55 0.72 9.31 -17.70
N ASP A 56 0.84 10.52 -17.21
CA ASP A 56 1.92 11.45 -17.56
C ASP A 56 2.00 11.76 -19.07
N ARG A 57 0.88 11.68 -19.77
CA ARG A 57 0.76 12.04 -21.18
C ARG A 57 0.49 13.53 -21.40
N ALA A 58 -0.04 14.19 -20.38
CA ALA A 58 -0.29 15.62 -20.34
C ALA A 58 -0.10 16.09 -18.90
N GLU A 59 0.20 17.37 -18.73
CA GLU A 59 0.33 18.00 -17.42
C GLU A 59 -0.80 18.98 -17.19
N PRO A 60 -1.42 18.98 -15.99
CA PRO A 60 -2.38 20.02 -15.62
C PRO A 60 -1.66 21.37 -15.51
N ARG A 61 -2.36 22.43 -15.93
CA ARG A 61 -1.89 23.82 -15.71
C ARG A 61 -1.91 24.13 -14.22
N THR A 62 -1.14 25.13 -13.81
CA THR A 62 -0.95 25.51 -12.41
C THR A 62 -2.28 25.70 -11.66
N ASN A 63 -3.25 26.41 -12.25
CA ASN A 63 -4.56 26.60 -11.65
C ASN A 63 -5.30 25.28 -11.41
N ARG A 64 -5.20 24.33 -12.34
CA ARG A 64 -5.80 23.00 -12.22
C ARG A 64 -5.08 22.15 -11.15
N LEU A 65 -3.77 22.32 -10.99
CA LEU A 65 -3.01 21.64 -9.91
C LEU A 65 -3.50 22.05 -8.53
N PHE A 66 -3.71 23.34 -8.30
CA PHE A 66 -4.27 23.85 -7.05
C PHE A 66 -5.71 23.36 -6.81
N MET A 67 -6.53 23.32 -7.84
CA MET A 67 -7.88 22.78 -7.76
C MET A 67 -7.86 21.27 -7.44
N LEU A 68 -6.98 20.52 -8.11
CA LEU A 68 -6.77 19.09 -7.83
C LEU A 68 -6.41 18.86 -6.36
N ALA A 69 -5.42 19.58 -5.85
CA ALA A 69 -4.99 19.49 -4.47
C ALA A 69 -6.16 19.71 -3.49
N GLY A 70 -6.97 20.74 -3.76
CA GLY A 70 -8.16 21.03 -2.95
C GLY A 70 -9.21 19.91 -2.97
N VAL A 71 -9.53 19.42 -4.15
CA VAL A 71 -10.53 18.34 -4.33
C VAL A 71 -10.04 17.02 -3.71
N LEU A 72 -8.76 16.71 -3.90
CA LEU A 72 -8.16 15.48 -3.41
C LEU A 72 -7.77 15.54 -1.92
N GLY A 73 -7.86 16.69 -1.29
CA GLY A 73 -7.50 16.87 0.12
C GLY A 73 -6.03 16.70 0.42
N VAL A 74 -5.18 17.04 -0.54
CA VAL A 74 -3.72 17.00 -0.39
C VAL A 74 -3.12 18.38 -0.52
N THR A 75 -1.86 18.55 -0.07
CA THR A 75 -1.16 19.81 -0.26
C THR A 75 -0.63 19.92 -1.69
N PRO A 76 -0.60 21.13 -2.28
CA PRO A 76 0.04 21.34 -3.56
C PRO A 76 1.52 20.89 -3.59
N ALA A 77 2.24 21.08 -2.49
CA ALA A 77 3.64 20.66 -2.37
C ALA A 77 3.79 19.13 -2.50
N TRP A 78 2.89 18.36 -1.89
CA TRP A 78 2.92 16.92 -2.06
C TRP A 78 2.55 16.52 -3.49
N LEU A 79 1.51 17.11 -4.04
CA LEU A 79 1.04 16.76 -5.40
C LEU A 79 2.10 17.05 -6.46
N ILE A 80 2.74 18.21 -6.39
CA ILE A 80 3.71 18.68 -7.40
C ILE A 80 5.07 18.03 -7.20
N ALA A 81 5.54 17.95 -5.96
CA ALA A 81 6.93 17.57 -5.66
C ALA A 81 7.08 16.35 -4.75
N GLY A 82 5.98 15.77 -4.29
CA GLY A 82 6.02 14.64 -3.35
C GLY A 82 6.51 15.01 -1.95
N LEU A 83 6.47 16.30 -1.60
CA LEU A 83 6.93 16.78 -0.29
C LEU A 83 5.82 16.68 0.76
N GLY A 84 6.16 16.14 1.92
CA GLY A 84 5.24 15.99 3.04
C GLY A 84 4.59 14.60 3.09
N ARG A 85 3.55 14.48 3.91
CA ARG A 85 2.89 13.21 4.16
C ARG A 85 1.96 12.83 3.00
N ALA A 86 2.07 11.60 2.53
CA ALA A 86 1.19 11.06 1.49
C ALA A 86 -0.24 10.88 2.03
N PRO A 87 -1.28 10.97 1.17
CA PRO A 87 -2.68 10.87 1.59
C PRO A 87 -3.06 9.50 2.17
N ASP A 88 -2.35 8.45 1.80
CA ASP A 88 -2.58 7.06 2.24
C ASP A 88 -1.54 6.57 3.27
N ALA A 89 -0.73 7.48 3.84
CA ALA A 89 0.33 7.11 4.77
C ALA A 89 -0.20 6.38 6.01
N ASP A 90 -1.31 6.81 6.59
CA ASP A 90 -1.92 6.15 7.75
C ASP A 90 -2.39 4.74 7.42
N ALA A 91 -3.03 4.54 6.28
CA ALA A 91 -3.49 3.22 5.84
C ALA A 91 -2.31 2.26 5.61
N ILE A 92 -1.19 2.75 5.05
CA ILE A 92 0.02 1.96 4.84
C ILE A 92 0.66 1.59 6.18
N ASP A 93 0.71 2.52 7.13
CA ASP A 93 1.26 2.28 8.46
C ASP A 93 0.42 1.24 9.21
N ASP A 94 -0.90 1.33 9.16
CA ASP A 94 -1.81 0.34 9.74
C ASP A 94 -1.63 -1.05 9.12
N GLU A 95 -1.46 -1.12 7.81
CA GLU A 95 -1.21 -2.38 7.10
C GLU A 95 0.13 -3.01 7.51
N LYS A 96 1.18 -2.19 7.64
CA LYS A 96 2.49 -2.63 8.12
C LYS A 96 2.42 -3.17 9.55
N ASP A 97 1.70 -2.50 10.42
CA ASP A 97 1.51 -2.93 11.81
C ASP A 97 0.77 -4.26 11.88
N GLY A 98 -0.28 -4.43 11.09
CA GLY A 98 -0.99 -5.70 10.98
C GLY A 98 -0.10 -6.85 10.50
N LEU A 99 0.76 -6.59 9.50
CA LEU A 99 1.73 -7.58 9.01
C LEU A 99 2.79 -7.92 10.06
N ARG A 100 3.25 -6.94 10.83
CA ARG A 100 4.20 -7.16 11.94
C ARG A 100 3.61 -8.04 13.02
N GLU A 101 2.35 -7.83 13.37
CA GLU A 101 1.62 -8.67 14.34
C GLU A 101 1.50 -10.11 13.84
N GLN A 102 1.14 -10.31 12.58
CA GLN A 102 1.06 -11.64 11.95
C GLN A 102 2.43 -12.33 11.94
N LEU A 103 3.48 -11.60 11.61
CA LEU A 103 4.84 -12.13 11.61
C LEU A 103 5.27 -12.55 13.01
N ALA A 104 4.98 -11.75 14.03
CA ALA A 104 5.29 -12.07 15.42
C ALA A 104 4.57 -13.35 15.88
N LEU A 105 3.31 -13.55 15.48
CA LEU A 105 2.55 -14.77 15.78
C LEU A 105 3.17 -16.00 15.11
N VAL A 106 3.53 -15.90 13.84
CA VAL A 106 4.18 -17.00 13.10
C VAL A 106 5.51 -17.38 13.73
N LYS A 107 6.33 -16.41 14.12
CA LYS A 107 7.60 -16.66 14.83
C LYS A 107 7.38 -17.36 16.15
N LYS A 108 6.37 -16.97 16.92
CA LYS A 108 6.02 -17.59 18.20
C LYS A 108 5.60 -19.05 17.99
N LEU A 109 4.75 -19.33 17.00
CA LEU A 109 4.32 -20.70 16.66
C LEU A 109 5.50 -21.56 16.21
N HIS A 110 6.41 -20.99 15.42
CA HIS A 110 7.63 -21.68 14.98
C HIS A 110 8.52 -22.06 16.18
N GLU A 111 8.72 -21.15 17.11
CA GLU A 111 9.47 -21.41 18.34
C GLU A 111 8.84 -22.52 19.19
N GLN A 112 7.52 -22.49 19.37
CA GLN A 112 6.79 -23.53 20.09
C GLN A 112 6.90 -24.90 19.41
N THR A 113 6.81 -24.94 18.08
CA THR A 113 6.99 -26.14 17.28
C THR A 113 8.40 -26.70 17.45
N GLY A 114 9.42 -25.86 17.42
CA GLY A 114 10.81 -26.25 17.62
C GLY A 114 11.03 -26.88 18.99
N LYS A 115 10.45 -26.32 20.05
CA LYS A 115 10.52 -26.88 21.40
C LYS A 115 9.81 -28.24 21.50
N ALA A 116 8.66 -28.40 20.86
CA ALA A 116 7.93 -29.67 20.81
C ALA A 116 8.72 -30.75 20.09
N ILE A 117 9.37 -30.41 18.97
CA ILE A 117 10.23 -31.32 18.21
C ILE A 117 11.41 -31.76 19.08
N ALA A 118 12.08 -30.84 19.76
CA ALA A 118 13.21 -31.15 20.64
C ALA A 118 12.80 -32.06 21.78
N ALA A 119 11.64 -31.83 22.40
CA ALA A 119 11.11 -32.69 23.46
C ALA A 119 10.82 -34.12 22.97
N LEU A 120 10.26 -34.26 21.77
CA LEU A 120 10.00 -35.56 21.15
C LEU A 120 11.30 -36.31 20.80
N GLU A 121 12.30 -35.60 20.32
CA GLU A 121 13.62 -36.19 20.03
C GLU A 121 14.27 -36.73 21.29
N MET A 122 14.20 -35.98 22.40
CA MET A 122 14.72 -36.43 23.69
C MET A 122 13.96 -37.66 24.19
N GLU A 123 12.65 -37.68 24.07
CA GLU A 123 11.83 -38.83 24.47
C GLU A 123 12.13 -40.07 23.65
N LEU A 124 12.29 -39.88 22.33
CA LEU A 124 12.66 -40.95 21.39
C LEU A 124 14.02 -41.54 21.74
N ASN A 125 15.02 -40.72 22.03
CA ASN A 125 16.36 -41.16 22.46
C ASN A 125 16.29 -41.93 23.77
N ARG A 126 15.49 -41.46 24.73
CA ARG A 126 15.29 -42.16 26.01
C ARG A 126 14.72 -43.57 25.81
N VAL A 127 13.69 -43.71 24.98
CA VAL A 127 13.07 -44.98 24.65
C VAL A 127 14.05 -45.91 23.93
N GLN A 128 14.83 -45.42 22.99
CA GLN A 128 15.85 -46.22 22.27
C GLN A 128 16.95 -46.74 23.21
N GLN A 129 17.36 -45.96 24.20
CA GLN A 129 18.34 -46.37 25.20
C GLN A 129 17.81 -47.43 26.12
N ASN A 130 16.51 -47.43 26.46
CA ASN A 130 15.89 -48.41 27.33
C ASN A 130 15.61 -49.76 26.68
N ILE A 131 15.67 -49.87 25.36
CA ILE A 131 15.45 -51.12 24.61
C ILE A 131 16.72 -52.00 24.51
N ARG A 132 17.87 -51.49 24.88
CA ARG A 132 19.11 -52.30 24.94
C ARG A 132 19.21 -53.14 26.19
#